data_d71ad76b939b8fffbecfa45dc2d06152
#
_entry.id   d71ad76b939b8fffbecfa45dc2d06152
#
_cell.length_a   1.000
_cell.length_b   1.000
_cell.length_c   1.000
_cell.angle_alpha   90.00
_cell.angle_beta   90.00
_cell.angle_gamma   90.00
#
_symmetry.space_group_name_H-M   'P 1'
#
loop_
_entity.id
_entity.type
_entity.pdbx_description
1 polymer ?
#
loop_
_entity_poly.entity_id
_entity_poly.type
_entity_poly.pdbx_seq_one_letter_code
_entity_poly.pdbx_strand_id
1 'polypeptide(L)'
;MADETMTGEQILEHVEHKSFAATSDRTAASLSASGVAAEDVARAAAQAAYDKKGEDVQVLDLTELSDVCDYFVLATGTNNRQADSIVDEIEEKVAEACGEHPFSIEGREQKTWMLMDYGSVVVHVFTPEARDFYRLEKLWGDAPQLPLNLL
;
A
#
# COMPACT_ATOMS: atom_id res chain seq x y z
N MET A 1 -22.52 12.40 -12.57
CA MET A 1 -22.22 11.62 -12.22
C MET A 1 -21.23 11.40 -11.44
N ALA A 2 -21.28 11.39 -10.49
CA ALA A 2 -20.34 11.30 -9.71
C ALA A 2 -19.71 10.05 -9.84
N ASP A 3 -18.57 10.08 -9.93
CA ASP A 3 -17.86 9.02 -10.06
C ASP A 3 -17.49 8.49 -8.79
N GLU A 4 -17.78 7.32 -8.51
CA GLU A 4 -17.38 6.78 -7.28
C GLU A 4 -15.97 6.36 -7.29
N THR A 5 -15.27 6.42 -8.42
CA THR A 5 -13.88 6.02 -8.51
C THR A 5 -12.99 7.19 -8.20
N MET A 6 -12.04 7.01 -7.34
CA MET A 6 -11.12 8.07 -7.00
C MET A 6 -10.06 8.22 -8.07
N THR A 7 -9.77 9.46 -8.42
CA THR A 7 -8.63 9.73 -9.30
C THR A 7 -7.35 9.62 -8.51
N GLY A 8 -6.23 9.63 -9.20
CA GLY A 8 -4.93 9.60 -8.51
C GLY A 8 -4.76 10.74 -7.55
N GLU A 9 -5.22 11.95 -7.95
CA GLU A 9 -5.10 13.09 -7.06
C GLU A 9 -5.97 12.93 -5.83
N GLN A 10 -7.13 12.34 -5.97
CA GLN A 10 -8.00 12.10 -4.84
C GLN A 10 -7.40 11.05 -3.92
N ILE A 11 -6.73 10.05 -4.47
CA ILE A 11 -6.06 9.05 -3.67
C ILE A 11 -4.92 9.69 -2.87
N LEU A 12 -4.14 10.56 -3.52
CA LEU A 12 -3.05 11.24 -2.85
C LEU A 12 -3.59 12.09 -1.71
N GLU A 13 -4.68 12.81 -1.94
CA GLU A 13 -5.29 13.62 -0.92
C GLU A 13 -5.79 12.76 0.23
N HIS A 14 -6.35 11.60 -0.08
CA HIS A 14 -6.84 10.68 0.92
C HIS A 14 -5.69 10.20 1.82
N VAL A 15 -4.54 9.88 1.21
CA VAL A 15 -3.38 9.44 1.96
C VAL A 15 -2.88 10.55 2.88
N GLU A 16 -2.85 11.78 2.40
CA GLU A 16 -2.42 12.91 3.21
C GLU A 16 -3.40 13.17 4.35
N HIS A 17 -4.69 13.05 4.08
CA HIS A 17 -5.69 13.23 5.11
C HIS A 17 -5.60 12.15 6.16
N LYS A 18 -5.28 10.94 5.74
CA LYS A 18 -5.09 9.86 6.68
C LYS A 18 -3.99 10.20 7.68
N SER A 19 -2.98 10.96 7.24
CA SER A 19 -1.94 11.38 8.15
C SER A 19 -2.43 12.33 9.22
N PHE A 20 -3.50 13.04 8.96
CA PHE A 20 -4.02 13.94 9.96
C PHE A 20 -5.00 13.28 10.89
N ALA A 21 -5.66 12.26 10.44
CA ALA A 21 -6.68 11.64 11.25
C ALA A 21 -6.11 10.89 12.40
N ALA A 22 -4.88 10.64 12.40
CA ALA A 22 -4.34 9.84 13.40
C ALA A 22 -3.93 10.46 14.56
N THR A 23 -4.76 10.58 15.35
CA THR A 23 -4.35 10.96 16.64
C THR A 23 -4.38 9.78 17.51
N SER A 24 -4.66 8.63 17.03
CA SER A 24 -4.81 7.53 17.92
C SER A 24 -3.49 7.04 18.40
N ASP A 25 -3.53 6.21 19.35
CA ASP A 25 -2.39 5.64 20.00
C ASP A 25 -1.59 4.83 19.00
N ARG A 26 -0.40 5.27 18.74
CA ARG A 26 0.44 4.60 17.77
C ARG A 26 0.82 3.21 18.20
N THR A 27 0.90 2.99 19.48
CA THR A 27 1.21 1.67 19.99
C THR A 27 0.16 0.66 19.53
N ALA A 28 -1.08 1.07 19.55
CA ALA A 28 -2.14 0.21 19.10
C ALA A 28 -2.11 0.06 17.59
N ALA A 29 -1.65 1.09 16.88
CA ALA A 29 -1.63 1.04 15.43
C ALA A 29 -0.54 0.14 14.86
N SER A 30 0.45 -0.23 15.66
CA SER A 30 1.52 -1.07 15.14
C SER A 30 1.12 -2.54 15.07
N LEU A 31 -0.05 -2.89 15.56
CA LEU A 31 -0.54 -4.26 15.48
C LEU A 31 -1.84 -4.30 14.69
N SER A 32 -2.03 -5.37 13.97
CA SER A 32 -3.26 -5.55 13.23
C SER A 32 -4.34 -6.09 14.15
N ALA A 33 -5.54 -6.22 13.63
CA ALA A 33 -6.66 -6.76 14.39
C ALA A 33 -6.39 -8.21 14.83
N SER A 34 -5.57 -8.92 14.10
CA SER A 34 -5.23 -10.30 14.44
C SER A 34 -4.02 -10.38 15.35
N GLY A 35 -3.44 -9.24 15.72
CA GLY A 35 -2.24 -9.23 16.57
C GLY A 35 -0.94 -9.40 15.80
N VAL A 36 -0.99 -9.36 14.47
CA VAL A 36 0.18 -9.54 13.63
C VAL A 36 0.86 -8.17 13.47
N ALA A 37 2.17 -8.15 13.52
CA ALA A 37 2.92 -6.92 13.39
C ALA A 37 2.73 -6.31 12.00
N ALA A 38 2.70 -4.99 11.94
CA ALA A 38 2.56 -4.29 10.66
C ALA A 38 3.66 -4.67 9.69
N GLU A 39 4.88 -4.87 10.18
CA GLU A 39 5.98 -5.25 9.31
C GLU A 39 5.70 -6.56 8.60
N ASP A 40 5.08 -7.51 9.27
CA ASP A 40 4.77 -8.81 8.66
C ASP A 40 3.75 -8.66 7.55
N VAL A 41 2.76 -7.79 7.74
CA VAL A 41 1.78 -7.50 6.70
C VAL A 41 2.47 -6.85 5.49
N ALA A 42 3.36 -5.89 5.75
CA ALA A 42 4.07 -5.22 4.67
C ALA A 42 4.93 -6.20 3.89
N ARG A 43 5.64 -7.09 4.58
CA ARG A 43 6.50 -8.06 3.90
C ARG A 43 5.69 -9.08 3.11
N ALA A 44 4.55 -9.51 3.64
CA ALA A 44 3.68 -10.45 2.92
C ALA A 44 3.14 -9.81 1.65
N ALA A 45 2.74 -8.54 1.74
CA ALA A 45 2.23 -7.82 0.58
C ALA A 45 3.32 -7.63 -0.48
N ALA A 46 4.54 -7.30 -0.05
CA ALA A 46 5.65 -7.10 -0.98
C ALA A 46 6.00 -8.41 -1.69
N GLN A 47 6.03 -9.50 -0.94
CA GLN A 47 6.34 -10.80 -1.54
C GLN A 47 5.27 -11.20 -2.56
N ALA A 48 4.00 -10.98 -2.21
CA ALA A 48 2.92 -11.31 -3.12
C ALA A 48 3.02 -10.51 -4.42
N ALA A 49 3.35 -9.22 -4.31
CA ALA A 49 3.51 -8.38 -5.50
C ALA A 49 4.67 -8.90 -6.36
N TYR A 50 5.77 -9.25 -5.72
CA TYR A 50 6.94 -9.77 -6.44
C TYR A 50 6.60 -11.09 -7.14
N ASP A 51 5.85 -11.96 -6.46
CA ASP A 51 5.49 -13.26 -7.01
C ASP A 51 4.61 -13.11 -8.26
N LYS A 52 3.85 -12.03 -8.33
CA LYS A 52 3.02 -11.74 -9.50
C LYS A 52 3.74 -10.86 -10.50
N LYS A 53 5.06 -10.83 -10.43
CA LYS A 53 5.91 -10.11 -11.37
C LYS A 53 5.77 -8.60 -11.26
N GLY A 54 5.40 -8.11 -10.09
CA GLY A 54 5.41 -6.68 -9.85
C GLY A 54 6.81 -6.12 -9.95
N GLU A 55 6.93 -4.90 -10.46
CA GLU A 55 8.20 -4.23 -10.63
C GLU A 55 8.39 -3.17 -9.58
N ASP A 56 9.63 -2.85 -9.29
CA ASP A 56 9.99 -1.78 -8.35
C ASP A 56 9.24 -1.92 -7.02
N VAL A 57 9.24 -3.13 -6.47
CA VAL A 57 8.58 -3.40 -5.20
C VAL A 57 9.42 -2.82 -4.09
N GLN A 58 8.83 -1.92 -3.32
CA GLN A 58 9.52 -1.24 -2.22
C GLN A 58 8.60 -1.16 -1.02
N VAL A 59 9.19 -1.17 0.17
CA VAL A 59 8.47 -0.90 1.40
C VAL A 59 9.13 0.30 2.05
N LEU A 60 8.36 1.37 2.26
CA LEU A 60 8.84 2.56 2.92
C LEU A 60 8.48 2.50 4.39
N ASP A 61 9.47 2.72 5.23
CA ASP A 61 9.26 2.70 6.69
C ASP A 61 8.88 4.10 7.11
N LEU A 62 7.65 4.28 7.51
CA LEU A 62 7.11 5.58 7.92
C LEU A 62 6.96 5.70 9.43
N THR A 63 7.52 4.75 10.17
CA THR A 63 7.29 4.71 11.62
C THR A 63 7.81 5.95 12.32
N GLU A 64 8.83 6.61 11.76
CA GLU A 64 9.36 7.83 12.35
C GLU A 64 8.82 9.08 11.69
N LEU A 65 8.00 8.96 10.64
CA LEU A 65 7.56 10.10 9.85
C LEU A 65 6.06 10.31 9.87
N SER A 66 5.29 9.33 10.26
CA SER A 66 3.84 9.41 10.22
C SER A 66 3.24 8.84 11.48
N ASP A 67 2.20 9.46 11.98
CA ASP A 67 1.50 8.97 13.15
C ASP A 67 0.37 8.04 12.77
N VAL A 68 0.09 7.89 11.48
CA VAL A 68 -1.07 7.15 11.04
C VAL A 68 -0.76 5.84 10.40
N CYS A 69 0.35 5.78 9.72
CA CYS A 69 0.68 4.60 8.92
C CYS A 69 2.12 4.24 9.18
N ASP A 70 2.39 2.96 9.36
CA ASP A 70 3.75 2.51 9.65
C ASP A 70 4.52 2.18 8.39
N TYR A 71 3.87 1.66 7.36
CA TYR A 71 4.56 1.26 6.14
C TYR A 71 3.72 1.52 4.90
N PHE A 72 4.38 1.96 3.83
CA PHE A 72 3.79 1.96 2.51
C PHE A 72 4.47 0.85 1.72
N VAL A 73 3.69 0.06 1.02
CA VAL A 73 4.21 -0.93 0.09
C VAL A 73 3.90 -0.43 -1.31
N LEU A 74 4.92 -0.33 -2.14
CA LEU A 74 4.77 0.19 -3.50
C LEU A 74 5.12 -0.90 -4.49
N ALA A 75 4.31 -1.06 -5.51
CA ALA A 75 4.59 -2.01 -6.58
C ALA A 75 4.02 -1.47 -7.89
N THR A 76 4.60 -1.90 -8.99
CA THR A 76 4.17 -1.45 -10.31
C THR A 76 3.80 -2.66 -11.15
N GLY A 77 2.64 -2.60 -11.79
CA GLY A 77 2.25 -3.59 -12.81
C GLY A 77 2.48 -2.99 -14.17
N THR A 78 2.83 -3.81 -15.16
CA THR A 78 3.17 -3.32 -16.49
C THR A 78 1.97 -2.76 -17.23
N ASN A 79 0.77 -3.15 -16.83
CA ASN A 79 -0.46 -2.63 -17.42
C ASN A 79 -1.58 -2.79 -16.40
N ASN A 80 -2.77 -2.30 -16.77
CA ASN A 80 -3.90 -2.30 -15.84
C ASN A 80 -4.28 -3.70 -15.39
N ARG A 81 -4.22 -4.65 -16.30
CA ARG A 81 -4.60 -6.02 -15.98
C ARG A 81 -3.62 -6.63 -14.97
N GLN A 82 -2.33 -6.41 -15.16
CA GLN A 82 -1.36 -6.95 -14.23
C GLN A 82 -1.46 -6.26 -12.88
N ALA A 83 -1.65 -4.94 -12.89
CA ALA A 83 -1.81 -4.20 -11.63
C ALA A 83 -2.99 -4.75 -10.84
N ASP A 84 -4.09 -5.04 -11.52
CA ASP A 84 -5.28 -5.58 -10.87
C ASP A 84 -4.99 -6.98 -10.31
N SER A 85 -4.25 -7.81 -11.04
CA SER A 85 -3.94 -9.14 -10.55
C SER A 85 -2.95 -9.11 -9.39
N ILE A 86 -2.08 -8.10 -9.33
CA ILE A 86 -1.21 -7.91 -8.18
C ILE A 86 -2.04 -7.61 -6.93
N VAL A 87 -3.05 -6.75 -7.06
CA VAL A 87 -3.93 -6.44 -5.94
C VAL A 87 -4.62 -7.71 -5.45
N ASP A 88 -5.13 -8.53 -6.36
CA ASP A 88 -5.79 -9.77 -5.97
C ASP A 88 -4.83 -10.72 -5.24
N GLU A 89 -3.61 -10.81 -5.73
CA GLU A 89 -2.62 -11.70 -5.12
C GLU A 89 -2.25 -11.21 -3.73
N ILE A 90 -2.09 -9.90 -3.56
CA ILE A 90 -1.78 -9.34 -2.26
C ILE A 90 -2.91 -9.64 -1.29
N GLU A 91 -4.15 -9.43 -1.71
CA GLU A 91 -5.29 -9.65 -0.84
C GLU A 91 -5.33 -11.10 -0.36
N GLU A 92 -5.09 -12.03 -1.28
CA GLU A 92 -5.12 -13.45 -0.95
C GLU A 92 -3.97 -13.85 -0.04
N LYS A 93 -2.76 -13.40 -0.36
CA LYS A 93 -1.58 -13.85 0.38
C LYS A 93 -1.47 -13.22 1.77
N VAL A 94 -1.88 -11.98 1.90
CA VAL A 94 -1.89 -11.35 3.22
C VAL A 94 -2.93 -12.03 4.10
N ALA A 95 -4.08 -12.42 3.54
CA ALA A 95 -5.07 -13.15 4.30
C ALA A 95 -4.52 -14.50 4.77
N GLU A 96 -3.82 -15.21 3.88
CA GLU A 96 -3.26 -16.52 4.23
C GLU A 96 -2.15 -16.40 5.27
N ALA A 97 -1.26 -15.44 5.09
CA ALA A 97 -0.08 -15.36 5.96
C ALA A 97 -0.36 -14.65 7.27
N CYS A 98 -1.25 -13.66 7.25
CA CYS A 98 -1.42 -12.78 8.39
C CYS A 98 -2.85 -12.74 8.93
N GLY A 99 -3.80 -13.31 8.22
CA GLY A 99 -5.19 -13.26 8.66
C GLY A 99 -5.80 -11.88 8.54
N GLU A 100 -5.20 -11.01 7.71
CA GLU A 100 -5.65 -9.63 7.58
C GLU A 100 -6.32 -9.39 6.25
N HIS A 101 -7.31 -8.51 6.25
CA HIS A 101 -8.02 -8.10 5.03
C HIS A 101 -8.01 -6.59 4.97
N PRO A 102 -7.98 -5.99 3.77
CA PRO A 102 -7.97 -4.54 3.72
C PRO A 102 -9.32 -3.98 4.15
N PHE A 103 -9.29 -2.84 4.81
CA PHE A 103 -10.51 -2.13 5.16
C PHE A 103 -11.17 -1.56 3.91
N SER A 104 -10.37 -1.20 2.92
CA SER A 104 -10.89 -0.70 1.66
C SER A 104 -9.86 -0.88 0.56
N ILE A 105 -10.33 -0.97 -0.66
CA ILE A 105 -9.48 -0.96 -1.85
C ILE A 105 -10.05 0.11 -2.75
N GLU A 106 -9.24 1.12 -3.07
CA GLU A 106 -9.70 2.25 -3.86
C GLU A 106 -8.95 2.29 -5.19
N GLY A 107 -9.59 2.83 -6.20
CA GLY A 107 -8.99 2.97 -7.52
C GLY A 107 -9.13 1.75 -8.39
N ARG A 108 -9.94 0.78 -7.98
CA ARG A 108 -10.05 -0.48 -8.71
C ARG A 108 -10.69 -0.36 -10.07
N GLU A 109 -11.48 0.66 -10.28
CA GLU A 109 -12.12 0.82 -11.58
C GLU A 109 -11.17 1.32 -12.64
N GLN A 110 -10.31 2.26 -12.29
CA GLN A 110 -9.36 2.80 -13.25
C GLN A 110 -8.10 1.96 -13.37
N LYS A 111 -7.70 1.31 -12.28
CA LYS A 111 -6.56 0.38 -12.24
C LYS A 111 -5.23 1.02 -12.62
N THR A 112 -5.11 2.34 -12.44
CA THR A 112 -3.85 3.03 -12.68
C THR A 112 -3.10 3.27 -11.38
N TRP A 113 -3.84 3.45 -10.31
CA TRP A 113 -3.28 3.59 -8.96
C TRP A 113 -4.32 3.03 -8.01
N MET A 114 -4.06 1.84 -7.48
CA MET A 114 -4.97 1.18 -6.55
C MET A 114 -4.36 1.22 -5.17
N LEU A 115 -5.18 1.54 -4.18
CA LEU A 115 -4.73 1.69 -2.81
C LEU A 115 -5.45 0.67 -1.95
N MET A 116 -4.70 -0.16 -1.24
CA MET A 116 -5.25 -1.14 -0.32
C MET A 116 -4.93 -0.70 1.10
N ASP A 117 -5.96 -0.38 1.86
CA ASP A 117 -5.78 0.18 3.20
C ASP A 117 -5.92 -0.91 4.25
N TYR A 118 -4.80 -1.27 4.88
CA TYR A 118 -4.80 -2.25 5.96
C TYR A 118 -4.67 -1.56 7.33
N GLY A 119 -4.78 -0.24 7.37
CA GLY A 119 -4.64 0.51 8.62
C GLY A 119 -3.22 0.97 8.81
N SER A 120 -2.39 0.18 9.47
CA SER A 120 -1.01 0.55 9.68
C SER A 120 -0.15 0.33 8.44
N VAL A 121 -0.65 -0.38 7.44
CA VAL A 121 0.05 -0.60 6.18
C VAL A 121 -0.87 -0.19 5.04
N VAL A 122 -0.36 0.60 4.12
CA VAL A 122 -1.11 0.97 2.93
C VAL A 122 -0.32 0.50 1.72
N VAL A 123 -0.95 -0.30 0.88
CA VAL A 123 -0.31 -0.83 -0.32
C VAL A 123 -0.76 0.01 -1.51
N HIS A 124 0.21 0.39 -2.33
CA HIS A 124 -0.04 1.18 -3.53
C HIS A 124 0.44 0.39 -4.74
N VAL A 125 -0.46 0.11 -5.66
CA VAL A 125 -0.12 -0.62 -6.89
C VAL A 125 -0.42 0.31 -8.05
N PHE A 126 0.61 0.57 -8.87
CA PHE A 126 0.54 1.55 -9.94
C PHE A 126 0.78 0.92 -11.30
N THR A 127 0.30 1.58 -12.36
CA THR A 127 0.87 1.35 -13.68
C THR A 127 2.17 2.18 -13.76
N PRO A 128 3.04 1.92 -14.74
CA PRO A 128 4.30 2.66 -14.82
C PRO A 128 4.08 4.16 -14.98
N GLU A 129 3.10 4.55 -15.76
CA GLU A 129 2.83 5.96 -16.00
C GLU A 129 2.39 6.66 -14.71
N ALA A 130 1.53 6.00 -13.94
CA ALA A 130 1.04 6.60 -12.70
C ALA A 130 2.15 6.68 -11.66
N ARG A 131 2.99 5.64 -11.56
CA ARG A 131 4.11 5.63 -10.63
C ARG A 131 5.04 6.80 -10.92
N ASP A 132 5.34 7.00 -12.19
CA ASP A 132 6.23 8.07 -12.60
C ASP A 132 5.60 9.44 -12.41
N PHE A 133 4.31 9.55 -12.65
CA PHE A 133 3.63 10.84 -12.57
C PHE A 133 3.47 11.31 -11.12
N TYR A 134 3.00 10.42 -10.26
CA TYR A 134 2.70 10.83 -8.88
C TYR A 134 3.90 10.77 -7.96
N ARG A 135 4.87 9.90 -8.22
CA ARG A 135 6.14 9.83 -7.50
C ARG A 135 5.96 9.84 -5.99
N LEU A 136 5.17 8.89 -5.51
CA LEU A 136 4.88 8.82 -4.09
C LEU A 136 6.14 8.63 -3.26
N GLU A 137 7.10 7.86 -3.76
CA GLU A 137 8.34 7.65 -3.04
C GLU A 137 9.16 8.93 -2.94
N LYS A 138 8.97 9.89 -3.84
CA LYS A 138 9.65 11.15 -3.75
C LYS A 138 8.98 12.04 -2.71
N LEU A 139 7.66 11.93 -2.60
CA LEU A 139 6.92 12.68 -1.60
C LEU A 139 7.37 12.27 -0.20
N TRP A 140 7.70 10.98 -0.04
CA TRP A 140 8.18 10.47 1.22
C TRP A 140 9.67 10.14 1.13
N GLY A 141 10.44 11.07 0.53
CA GLY A 141 11.85 10.81 0.22
C GLY A 141 12.73 10.57 1.41
N ASP A 142 12.31 11.02 2.61
CA ASP A 142 13.08 10.80 3.81
C ASP A 142 12.82 9.45 4.44
N ALA A 143 11.86 8.69 3.94
CA ALA A 143 11.51 7.40 4.53
C ALA A 143 12.56 6.35 4.18
N PRO A 144 13.09 5.64 5.16
CA PRO A 144 14.00 4.54 4.85
C PRO A 144 13.25 3.43 4.14
N GLN A 145 13.94 2.70 3.30
CA GLN A 145 13.36 1.53 2.66
C GLN A 145 13.65 0.32 3.51
N LEU A 146 12.64 -0.48 3.76
CA LEU A 146 12.82 -1.71 4.50
C LEU A 146 13.50 -2.73 3.61
N PRO A 147 14.61 -3.35 4.03
CA PRO A 147 15.26 -4.36 3.20
C PRO A 147 14.34 -5.55 2.98
N LEU A 148 14.28 -6.01 1.73
CA LEU A 148 13.42 -7.12 1.36
C LEU A 148 14.27 -8.27 0.85
N ASN A 149 13.89 -9.49 1.25
CA ASN A 149 14.52 -10.69 0.74
C ASN A 149 13.49 -11.41 -0.11
N LEU A 150 13.23 -10.85 -1.28
CA LEU A 150 12.20 -11.40 -2.16
C LEU A 150 12.76 -12.62 -2.87
N LEU A 151 11.99 -13.69 -2.86
CA LEU A 151 12.45 -14.97 -3.41
C LEU A 151 11.80 -15.31 -4.75
#